data_162c7842811ae36fa0ab0e11550cc56e
#
_entry.id   162c7842811ae36fa0ab0e11550cc56e
#
_cell.length_a   1.000
_cell.length_b   1.000
_cell.length_c   1.000
_cell.angle_alpha   90.00
_cell.angle_beta   90.00
_cell.angle_gamma   90.00
#
_symmetry.space_group_name_H-M   'P 1'
#
loop_
_entity.id
_entity.type
_entity.pdbx_description
1 polymer ?
#
loop_
_entity_poly.entity_id
_entity_poly.type
_entity_poly.pdbx_seq_one_letter_code
_entity_poly.pdbx_strand_id
1 'polypeptide(L)'
;MRASVVFTGFGIILFGLLLWIGAGFPIEIIGTIGLLNIILGLVIRKSPGLVFQAEQTGVKLIVDKTSSRSGTFELVFSDTKLTMKKLASRGGIMAVALVFAIIGGLIGGLTGYSVGELVAQRRRDRIQRENSLLTITRGDVEIPYESMSQVELTRNKLRLSSPNGPMTLFMPKKYPPVIASKLRELIPSHCWAAPPSLSA
;
A
#
# COMPACT_ATOMS: atom_id res chain seq x y z
N MET A 1 -3.01 14.90 3.95
CA MET A 1 -3.53 14.84 5.32
C MET A 1 -4.52 13.70 5.46
N ARG A 2 -4.32 12.79 6.39
CA ARG A 2 -5.25 11.68 6.69
C ARG A 2 -6.10 12.04 7.90
N ALA A 3 -7.26 12.62 7.64
CA ALA A 3 -8.20 13.03 8.69
C ALA A 3 -8.49 11.92 9.70
N SER A 4 -8.66 10.65 9.24
CA SER A 4 -8.89 9.51 10.12
C SER A 4 -7.80 9.30 11.18
N VAL A 5 -6.52 9.48 10.82
CA VAL A 5 -5.40 9.32 11.77
C VAL A 5 -5.37 10.49 12.76
N VAL A 6 -5.68 11.69 12.30
CA VAL A 6 -5.80 12.87 13.18
C VAL A 6 -6.95 12.69 14.18
N PHE A 7 -8.14 12.27 13.72
CA PHE A 7 -9.28 11.99 14.61
C PHE A 7 -8.98 10.87 15.60
N THR A 8 -8.25 9.82 15.17
CA THR A 8 -7.79 8.77 16.10
C THR A 8 -6.90 9.37 17.18
N GLY A 9 -5.98 10.26 16.85
CA GLY A 9 -5.12 10.94 17.83
C GLY A 9 -5.91 11.75 18.85
N PHE A 10 -6.91 12.53 18.42
CA PHE A 10 -7.80 13.23 19.33
C PHE A 10 -8.62 12.29 20.22
N GLY A 11 -9.15 11.19 19.64
CA GLY A 11 -9.88 10.17 20.39
C GLY A 11 -9.02 9.53 21.48
N ILE A 12 -7.74 9.26 21.20
CA ILE A 12 -6.77 8.73 22.16
C ILE A 12 -6.56 9.70 23.32
N ILE A 13 -6.38 11.00 23.04
CA ILE A 13 -6.18 12.02 24.09
C ILE A 13 -7.42 12.11 24.98
N LEU A 14 -8.61 12.17 24.37
CA LEU A 14 -9.88 12.25 25.11
C LEU A 14 -10.10 11.03 26.01
N PHE A 15 -9.88 9.82 25.45
CA PHE A 15 -9.99 8.58 26.22
C PHE A 15 -8.95 8.51 27.35
N GLY A 16 -7.73 8.98 27.10
CA GLY A 16 -6.68 9.07 28.10
C GLY A 16 -7.02 10.00 29.25
N LEU A 17 -7.66 11.13 28.94
CA LEU A 17 -8.15 12.06 29.97
C LEU A 17 -9.19 11.39 30.89
N LEU A 18 -10.11 10.61 30.32
CA LEU A 18 -11.09 9.85 31.06
C LEU A 18 -10.44 8.80 31.97
N LEU A 19 -9.43 8.07 31.48
CA LEU A 19 -8.69 7.09 32.27
C LEU A 19 -7.84 7.73 33.35
N TRP A 20 -7.28 8.91 33.11
CA TRP A 20 -6.54 9.67 34.13
C TRP A 20 -7.46 10.08 35.29
N ILE A 21 -8.65 10.63 34.99
CA ILE A 21 -9.63 11.04 35.98
C ILE A 21 -10.20 9.84 36.76
N GLY A 22 -10.48 8.72 36.06
CA GLY A 22 -11.15 7.57 36.66
C GLY A 22 -10.22 6.54 37.29
N ALA A 23 -9.00 6.36 36.78
CA ALA A 23 -8.09 5.28 37.18
C ALA A 23 -6.66 5.73 37.51
N GLY A 24 -6.36 7.05 37.51
CA GLY A 24 -5.01 7.57 37.78
C GLY A 24 -3.94 7.17 36.77
N PHE A 25 -4.34 6.88 35.56
CA PHE A 25 -3.40 6.43 34.50
C PHE A 25 -2.48 7.59 34.07
N PRO A 26 -1.17 7.35 33.79
CA PRO A 26 -0.23 8.42 33.46
C PRO A 26 -0.63 9.10 32.15
N ILE A 27 -1.11 10.34 32.24
CA ILE A 27 -1.62 11.13 31.12
C ILE A 27 -0.51 11.46 30.12
N GLU A 28 0.74 11.53 30.59
CA GLU A 28 1.92 11.86 29.76
C GLU A 28 2.12 10.84 28.65
N ILE A 29 1.95 9.55 28.94
CA ILE A 29 2.12 8.46 27.96
C ILE A 29 1.02 8.54 26.91
N ILE A 30 -0.23 8.68 27.35
CA ILE A 30 -1.39 8.70 26.45
C ILE A 30 -1.41 9.98 25.63
N GLY A 31 -1.10 11.12 26.27
CA GLY A 31 -0.98 12.41 25.60
C GLY A 31 0.10 12.40 24.50
N THR A 32 1.26 11.83 24.80
CA THR A 32 2.35 11.70 23.83
C THR A 32 1.96 10.82 22.65
N ILE A 33 1.32 9.67 22.87
CA ILE A 33 0.85 8.79 21.81
C ILE A 33 -0.23 9.47 20.95
N GLY A 34 -1.17 10.16 21.58
CA GLY A 34 -2.22 10.90 20.89
C GLY A 34 -1.66 12.02 20.01
N LEU A 35 -0.74 12.81 20.58
CA LEU A 35 -0.05 13.88 19.85
C LEU A 35 0.75 13.34 18.65
N LEU A 36 1.46 12.22 18.84
CA LEU A 36 2.20 11.56 17.76
C LEU A 36 1.27 11.14 16.63
N ASN A 37 0.08 10.59 16.94
CA ASN A 37 -0.89 10.24 15.91
C ASN A 37 -1.43 11.47 15.17
N ILE A 38 -1.65 12.59 15.85
CA ILE A 38 -2.07 13.85 15.22
C ILE A 38 -0.98 14.30 14.24
N ILE A 39 0.27 14.37 14.67
CA ILE A 39 1.41 14.75 13.82
C ILE A 39 1.55 13.82 12.62
N LEU A 40 1.49 12.50 12.84
CA LEU A 40 1.53 11.50 11.75
C LEU A 40 0.38 11.69 10.76
N GLY A 41 -0.84 11.96 11.24
CA GLY A 41 -1.99 12.22 10.38
C GLY A 41 -1.87 13.48 9.54
N LEU A 42 -1.18 14.51 10.06
CA LEU A 42 -0.88 15.74 9.31
C LEU A 42 0.20 15.50 8.24
N VAL A 43 1.22 14.70 8.55
CA VAL A 43 2.37 14.45 7.66
C VAL A 43 2.04 13.39 6.59
N ILE A 44 1.26 12.38 6.93
CA ILE A 44 0.90 11.31 5.99
C ILE A 44 -0.04 11.86 4.91
N ARG A 45 0.43 11.93 3.68
CA ARG A 45 -0.37 12.34 2.53
C ARG A 45 -1.29 11.21 2.08
N LYS A 46 -2.46 11.56 1.55
CA LYS A 46 -3.28 10.58 0.83
C LYS A 46 -2.50 10.12 -0.39
N SER A 47 -2.41 8.81 -0.56
CA SER A 47 -1.91 8.22 -1.81
C SER A 47 -2.79 8.68 -2.97
N PRO A 48 -2.22 9.14 -4.09
CA PRO A 48 -2.99 9.48 -5.28
C PRO A 48 -3.77 8.29 -5.85
N GLY A 49 -3.39 7.07 -5.48
CA GLY A 49 -4.02 5.83 -5.90
C GLY A 49 -3.63 5.40 -7.32
N LEU A 50 -3.60 6.34 -8.24
CA LEU A 50 -3.29 6.13 -9.65
C LEU A 50 -2.62 7.35 -10.21
N VAL A 51 -1.57 7.11 -10.96
CA VAL A 51 -0.86 8.11 -11.73
C VAL A 51 -0.73 7.60 -13.16
N PHE A 52 -1.36 8.31 -14.09
CA PHE A 52 -1.11 8.14 -15.51
C PHE A 52 0.10 8.99 -15.84
N GLN A 53 1.21 8.38 -16.21
CA GLN A 53 2.37 9.12 -16.70
C GLN A 53 2.36 9.19 -18.21
N ALA A 54 2.80 10.34 -18.72
CA ALA A 54 2.97 10.54 -20.14
C ALA A 54 4.06 9.59 -20.68
N GLU A 55 3.95 9.23 -21.94
CA GLU A 55 4.76 8.24 -22.67
C GLU A 55 6.28 8.45 -22.67
N GLN A 56 6.74 9.63 -22.24
CA GLN A 56 8.16 10.02 -22.29
C GLN A 56 9.12 9.15 -21.45
N THR A 57 8.59 8.37 -20.50
CA THR A 57 9.42 7.56 -19.56
C THR A 57 9.30 6.06 -19.79
N GLY A 58 8.56 5.59 -20.80
CA GLY A 58 8.26 4.16 -20.99
C GLY A 58 7.34 3.56 -19.91
N VAL A 59 6.81 4.39 -19.01
CA VAL A 59 5.84 4.00 -17.98
C VAL A 59 4.46 4.43 -18.42
N LYS A 60 3.56 3.47 -18.58
CA LYS A 60 2.19 3.70 -19.07
C LYS A 60 1.18 3.89 -17.94
N LEU A 61 1.38 3.16 -16.84
CA LEU A 61 0.45 3.19 -15.70
C LEU A 61 1.19 2.89 -14.40
N ILE A 62 0.90 3.66 -13.37
CA ILE A 62 1.33 3.38 -12.00
C ILE A 62 0.11 3.15 -11.14
N VAL A 63 0.04 2.01 -10.47
CA VAL A 63 -0.98 1.71 -9.45
C VAL A 63 -0.30 1.72 -8.09
N ASP A 64 -0.61 2.75 -7.33
CA ASP A 64 -0.03 2.96 -6.03
C ASP A 64 -0.73 2.13 -4.94
N LYS A 65 0.06 1.74 -3.94
CA LYS A 65 -0.45 1.12 -2.71
C LYS A 65 -1.24 -0.18 -2.92
N THR A 66 -0.71 -1.07 -3.75
CA THR A 66 -1.20 -2.43 -3.81
C THR A 66 -0.63 -3.24 -2.65
N SER A 67 -1.40 -4.18 -2.12
CA SER A 67 -0.95 -5.05 -1.04
C SER A 67 -0.96 -6.52 -1.47
N SER A 68 0.01 -7.28 -0.97
CA SER A 68 0.06 -8.72 -1.10
C SER A 68 0.37 -9.38 0.25
N ARG A 69 0.51 -10.70 0.27
CA ARG A 69 0.97 -11.42 1.47
C ARG A 69 2.38 -11.01 1.90
N SER A 70 3.24 -10.63 0.96
CA SER A 70 4.65 -10.26 1.19
C SER A 70 4.86 -8.79 1.56
N GLY A 71 3.88 -7.92 1.32
CA GLY A 71 4.01 -6.50 1.64
C GLY A 71 3.15 -5.56 0.81
N THR A 72 3.54 -4.30 0.82
CA THR A 72 2.93 -3.24 0.03
C THR A 72 3.83 -2.88 -1.13
N PHE A 73 3.25 -2.73 -2.31
CA PHE A 73 3.94 -2.49 -3.57
C PHE A 73 3.31 -1.30 -4.31
N GLU A 74 4.11 -0.67 -5.13
CA GLU A 74 3.70 0.18 -6.23
C GLU A 74 3.87 -0.63 -7.53
N LEU A 75 2.82 -0.73 -8.33
CA LEU A 75 2.87 -1.45 -9.60
C LEU A 75 3.16 -0.45 -10.71
N VAL A 76 4.20 -0.70 -11.46
CA VAL A 76 4.63 0.10 -12.60
C VAL A 76 4.48 -0.75 -13.86
N PHE A 77 3.54 -0.39 -14.70
CA PHE A 77 3.29 -1.04 -15.99
C PHE A 77 4.02 -0.31 -17.09
N SER A 78 4.84 -1.01 -17.84
CA SER A 78 5.50 -0.55 -19.06
C SER A 78 4.94 -1.29 -20.28
N ASP A 79 5.53 -1.10 -21.45
CA ASP A 79 5.09 -1.80 -22.68
C ASP A 79 5.36 -3.31 -22.65
N THR A 80 6.41 -3.75 -21.94
CA THR A 80 6.89 -5.14 -22.01
C THR A 80 6.82 -5.90 -20.70
N LYS A 81 6.66 -5.17 -19.58
CA LYS A 81 6.77 -5.77 -18.24
C LYS A 81 5.96 -5.03 -17.17
N LEU A 82 5.64 -5.77 -16.12
CA LEU A 82 5.18 -5.26 -14.84
C LEU A 82 6.35 -5.24 -13.86
N THR A 83 6.64 -4.07 -13.30
CA THR A 83 7.61 -3.92 -12.22
C THR A 83 6.86 -3.65 -10.90
N MET A 84 7.08 -4.48 -9.91
CA MET A 84 6.50 -4.33 -8.58
C MET A 84 7.55 -3.72 -7.66
N LYS A 85 7.42 -2.44 -7.34
CA LYS A 85 8.29 -1.71 -6.42
C LYS A 85 7.88 -1.99 -4.99
N LYS A 86 8.74 -2.63 -4.21
CA LYS A 86 8.45 -2.93 -2.82
C LYS A 86 8.54 -1.67 -1.96
N LEU A 87 7.42 -1.18 -1.45
CA LEU A 87 7.36 -0.01 -0.57
C LEU A 87 7.65 -0.39 0.89
N ALA A 88 7.02 -1.49 1.36
CA ALA A 88 7.23 -1.98 2.71
C ALA A 88 6.98 -3.50 2.77
N SER A 89 7.73 -4.20 3.63
CA SER A 89 7.45 -5.59 3.94
C SER A 89 6.36 -5.68 5.00
N ARG A 90 5.48 -6.69 4.88
CA ARG A 90 4.46 -6.93 5.90
C ARG A 90 5.06 -7.21 7.27
N GLY A 91 6.14 -8.00 7.32
CA GLY A 91 6.85 -8.29 8.55
C GLY A 91 7.44 -7.03 9.21
N GLY A 92 8.01 -6.12 8.41
CA GLY A 92 8.52 -4.84 8.93
C GLY A 92 7.43 -3.95 9.54
N ILE A 93 6.29 -3.80 8.85
CA ILE A 93 5.15 -3.03 9.41
C ILE A 93 4.62 -3.69 10.69
N MET A 94 4.47 -5.02 10.70
CA MET A 94 3.99 -5.75 11.87
C MET A 94 4.98 -5.69 13.04
N ALA A 95 6.28 -5.78 12.79
CA ALA A 95 7.30 -5.65 13.82
C ALA A 95 7.24 -4.27 14.50
N VAL A 96 7.15 -3.20 13.71
CA VAL A 96 6.99 -1.84 14.25
C VAL A 96 5.69 -1.73 15.05
N ALA A 97 4.57 -2.23 14.51
CA ALA A 97 3.30 -2.20 15.21
C ALA A 97 3.33 -3.00 16.53
N LEU A 98 4.03 -4.15 16.55
CA LEU A 98 4.19 -4.98 17.74
C LEU A 98 5.01 -4.28 18.83
N VAL A 99 6.15 -3.66 18.46
CA VAL A 99 6.96 -2.89 19.41
C VAL A 99 6.13 -1.79 20.07
N PHE A 100 5.39 -1.02 19.27
CA PHE A 100 4.50 0.01 19.80
C PHE A 100 3.33 -0.57 20.63
N ALA A 101 2.81 -1.75 20.25
CA ALA A 101 1.76 -2.43 21.01
C ALA A 101 2.25 -2.92 22.38
N ILE A 102 3.50 -3.38 22.48
CA ILE A 102 4.10 -3.78 23.76
C ILE A 102 4.20 -2.56 24.70
N ILE A 103 4.58 -1.40 24.16
CA ILE A 103 4.77 -0.17 24.95
C ILE A 103 3.44 0.49 25.31
N GLY A 104 2.49 0.55 24.40
CA GLY A 104 1.26 1.34 24.49
C GLY A 104 -0.03 0.55 24.24
N GLY A 105 0.00 -0.79 24.31
CA GLY A 105 -1.17 -1.64 24.09
C GLY A 105 -1.77 -1.46 22.69
N LEU A 106 -3.08 -1.60 22.59
CA LEU A 106 -3.81 -1.48 21.31
C LEU A 106 -3.55 -0.13 20.62
N ILE A 107 -3.49 0.94 21.40
CA ILE A 107 -3.28 2.31 20.93
C ILE A 107 -1.87 2.44 20.32
N GLY A 108 -0.86 1.89 21.00
CA GLY A 108 0.51 1.85 20.50
C GLY A 108 0.60 1.07 19.17
N GLY A 109 -0.08 -0.07 19.06
CA GLY A 109 -0.12 -0.86 17.83
C GLY A 109 -0.68 -0.07 16.62
N LEU A 110 -1.73 0.72 16.82
CA LEU A 110 -2.28 1.60 15.78
C LEU A 110 -1.28 2.70 15.36
N THR A 111 -0.56 3.27 16.33
CA THR A 111 0.49 4.26 16.07
C THR A 111 1.64 3.64 15.28
N GLY A 112 2.09 2.45 15.66
CA GLY A 112 3.13 1.71 14.94
C GLY A 112 2.75 1.40 13.49
N TYR A 113 1.50 1.07 13.23
CA TYR A 113 0.99 0.90 11.86
C TYR A 113 1.09 2.20 11.05
N SER A 114 0.73 3.34 11.65
CA SER A 114 0.84 4.66 11.00
C SER A 114 2.28 5.03 10.70
N VAL A 115 3.23 4.69 11.56
CA VAL A 115 4.68 4.85 11.32
C VAL A 115 5.11 3.99 10.13
N GLY A 116 4.66 2.73 10.05
CA GLY A 116 4.94 1.85 8.91
C GLY A 116 4.44 2.44 7.57
N GLU A 117 3.27 3.07 7.56
CA GLU A 117 2.75 3.77 6.39
C GLU A 117 3.60 4.99 6.00
N LEU A 118 4.09 5.75 6.98
CA LEU A 118 4.99 6.89 6.73
C LEU A 118 6.30 6.44 6.08
N VAL A 119 6.88 5.34 6.53
CA VAL A 119 8.08 4.75 5.92
C VAL A 119 7.82 4.35 4.46
N ALA A 120 6.70 3.68 4.19
CA ALA A 120 6.30 3.32 2.83
C ALA A 120 6.11 4.55 1.94
N GLN A 121 5.50 5.61 2.47
CA GLN A 121 5.34 6.88 1.76
C GLN A 121 6.68 7.54 1.43
N ARG A 122 7.60 7.63 2.39
CA ARG A 122 8.94 8.21 2.15
C ARG A 122 9.69 7.44 1.08
N ARG A 123 9.59 6.11 1.07
CA ARG A 123 10.22 5.29 0.03
C ARG A 123 9.61 5.54 -1.35
N ARG A 124 8.29 5.68 -1.46
CA ARG A 124 7.61 6.06 -2.69
C ARG A 124 8.07 7.42 -3.19
N ASP A 125 8.04 8.44 -2.31
CA ASP A 125 8.46 9.80 -2.67
C ASP A 125 9.91 9.82 -3.18
N ARG A 126 10.78 8.97 -2.61
CA ARG A 126 12.15 8.80 -3.09
C ARG A 126 12.18 8.19 -4.49
N ILE A 127 11.49 7.06 -4.72
CA ILE A 127 11.42 6.39 -6.02
C ILE A 127 10.93 7.36 -7.10
N GLN A 128 9.93 8.17 -6.80
CA GLN A 128 9.37 9.14 -7.74
C GLN A 128 10.31 10.32 -8.02
N ARG A 129 11.02 10.84 -6.99
CA ARG A 129 11.97 11.95 -7.16
C ARG A 129 13.21 11.54 -7.94
N GLU A 130 13.73 10.36 -7.69
CA GLU A 130 14.94 9.85 -8.33
C GLU A 130 14.68 9.31 -9.74
N ASN A 131 13.45 9.42 -10.26
CA ASN A 131 13.03 8.82 -11.54
C ASN A 131 13.39 7.32 -11.65
N SER A 132 13.50 6.65 -10.51
CA SER A 132 13.96 5.27 -10.40
C SER A 132 12.83 4.24 -10.59
N LEU A 133 11.74 4.64 -11.26
CA LEU A 133 10.58 3.79 -11.49
C LEU A 133 10.93 2.51 -12.28
N LEU A 134 11.85 2.62 -13.23
CA LEU A 134 12.30 1.49 -14.06
C LEU A 134 13.56 0.81 -13.50
N THR A 135 14.25 1.41 -12.53
CA THR A 135 15.46 0.84 -11.92
C THR A 135 15.09 -0.18 -10.85
N ILE A 136 15.55 -1.41 -10.98
CA ILE A 136 15.29 -2.49 -10.03
C ILE A 136 16.16 -2.30 -8.78
N THR A 137 15.52 -2.33 -7.62
CA THR A 137 16.19 -2.29 -6.32
C THR A 137 15.93 -3.58 -5.54
N ARG A 138 16.69 -3.81 -4.48
CA ARG A 138 16.55 -5.03 -3.66
C ARG A 138 15.13 -5.19 -3.12
N GLY A 139 14.49 -6.28 -3.49
CA GLY A 139 13.13 -6.64 -3.09
C GLY A 139 12.05 -6.24 -4.09
N ASP A 140 12.39 -5.55 -5.18
CA ASP A 140 11.51 -5.34 -6.30
C ASP A 140 11.36 -6.65 -7.10
N VAL A 141 10.23 -6.81 -7.78
CA VAL A 141 9.95 -7.96 -8.63
C VAL A 141 9.60 -7.45 -10.02
N GLU A 142 10.26 -8.01 -11.01
CA GLU A 142 9.99 -7.75 -12.41
C GLU A 142 9.37 -8.97 -13.06
N ILE A 143 8.30 -8.77 -13.80
CA ILE A 143 7.55 -9.83 -14.46
C ILE A 143 7.34 -9.42 -15.93
N PRO A 144 8.13 -9.94 -16.86
CA PRO A 144 7.89 -9.75 -18.29
C PRO A 144 6.51 -10.31 -18.67
N TYR A 145 5.78 -9.64 -19.57
CA TYR A 145 4.45 -10.13 -19.96
C TYR A 145 4.54 -11.49 -20.67
N GLU A 146 5.61 -11.76 -21.38
CA GLU A 146 5.87 -13.05 -22.02
C GLU A 146 5.93 -14.21 -21.02
N SER A 147 6.33 -13.93 -19.76
CA SER A 147 6.40 -14.93 -18.68
C SER A 147 5.11 -15.06 -17.88
N MET A 148 4.10 -14.24 -18.16
CA MET A 148 2.81 -14.32 -17.50
C MET A 148 1.94 -15.37 -18.21
N SER A 149 1.53 -16.41 -17.47
CA SER A 149 0.66 -17.45 -18.00
C SER A 149 -0.83 -17.15 -17.81
N GLN A 150 -1.18 -16.41 -16.76
CA GLN A 150 -2.58 -16.12 -16.45
C GLN A 150 -2.71 -14.83 -15.66
N VAL A 151 -3.62 -13.95 -16.11
CA VAL A 151 -4.00 -12.72 -15.44
C VAL A 151 -5.51 -12.74 -15.21
N GLU A 152 -5.94 -12.54 -13.98
CA GLU A 152 -7.34 -12.44 -13.62
C GLU A 152 -7.56 -11.15 -12.83
N LEU A 153 -8.55 -10.36 -13.24
CA LEU A 153 -8.95 -9.14 -12.54
C LEU A 153 -10.36 -9.29 -12.01
N THR A 154 -10.51 -9.37 -10.69
CA THR A 154 -11.80 -9.48 -10.03
C THR A 154 -11.97 -8.35 -9.03
N ARG A 155 -12.88 -7.41 -9.29
CA ARG A 155 -13.14 -6.22 -8.44
C ARG A 155 -11.84 -5.49 -8.09
N ASN A 156 -11.27 -5.77 -6.92
CA ASN A 156 -10.03 -5.14 -6.42
C ASN A 156 -8.86 -6.11 -6.28
N LYS A 157 -8.97 -7.31 -6.85
CA LYS A 157 -7.92 -8.34 -6.81
C LYS A 157 -7.38 -8.55 -8.21
N LEU A 158 -6.07 -8.38 -8.35
CA LEU A 158 -5.32 -8.76 -9.55
C LEU A 158 -4.55 -10.03 -9.20
N ARG A 159 -4.90 -11.14 -9.85
CA ARG A 159 -4.18 -12.41 -9.76
C ARG A 159 -3.26 -12.54 -10.96
N LEU A 160 -2.03 -12.91 -10.71
CA LEU A 160 -1.00 -13.10 -11.72
C LEU A 160 -0.39 -14.48 -11.51
N SER A 161 -0.24 -15.25 -12.56
CA SER A 161 0.55 -16.46 -12.56
C SER A 161 1.83 -16.21 -13.36
N SER A 162 2.97 -16.45 -12.72
CA SER A 162 4.30 -16.27 -13.30
C SER A 162 5.18 -17.47 -12.94
N PRO A 163 6.37 -17.61 -13.54
CA PRO A 163 7.31 -18.69 -13.19
C PRO A 163 7.65 -18.75 -11.70
N ASN A 164 7.57 -17.60 -11.02
CA ASN A 164 7.81 -17.49 -9.57
C ASN A 164 6.59 -17.92 -8.73
N GLY A 165 5.54 -18.46 -9.37
CA GLY A 165 4.30 -18.88 -8.74
C GLY A 165 3.16 -17.88 -8.82
N PRO A 166 1.97 -18.28 -8.33
CA PRO A 166 0.78 -17.45 -8.36
C PRO A 166 0.88 -16.32 -7.31
N MET A 167 0.51 -15.11 -7.71
CA MET A 167 0.52 -13.94 -6.87
C MET A 167 -0.86 -13.27 -6.87
N THR A 168 -1.32 -12.85 -5.70
CA THR A 168 -2.55 -12.07 -5.56
C THR A 168 -2.22 -10.70 -5.01
N LEU A 169 -2.61 -9.67 -5.75
CA LEU A 169 -2.43 -8.28 -5.40
C LEU A 169 -3.79 -7.64 -5.11
N PHE A 170 -3.90 -6.99 -3.97
CA PHE A 170 -5.09 -6.26 -3.58
C PHE A 170 -4.89 -4.79 -3.93
N MET A 171 -5.68 -4.31 -4.86
CA MET A 171 -5.65 -2.92 -5.30
C MET A 171 -6.52 -2.01 -4.41
N PRO A 172 -6.30 -0.69 -4.42
CA PRO A 172 -7.15 0.23 -3.68
C PRO A 172 -8.63 0.06 -4.02
N LYS A 173 -9.51 0.15 -3.01
CA LYS A 173 -10.97 -0.08 -3.17
C LYS A 173 -11.65 0.85 -4.19
N LYS A 174 -11.10 2.04 -4.40
CA LYS A 174 -11.56 2.99 -5.43
C LYS A 174 -10.89 2.67 -6.77
N TYR A 175 -11.25 1.54 -7.33
CA TYR A 175 -10.75 1.11 -8.62
C TYR A 175 -11.70 1.59 -9.72
N PRO A 176 -11.37 2.63 -10.50
CA PRO A 176 -12.22 3.10 -11.57
C PRO A 176 -12.29 2.07 -12.71
N PRO A 177 -13.44 1.92 -13.39
CA PRO A 177 -13.56 1.05 -14.57
C PRO A 177 -12.52 1.36 -15.66
N VAL A 178 -12.09 2.62 -15.75
CA VAL A 178 -11.04 3.10 -16.65
C VAL A 178 -9.72 2.36 -16.48
N ILE A 179 -9.38 1.89 -15.27
CA ILE A 179 -8.15 1.13 -15.04
C ILE A 179 -8.27 -0.28 -15.57
N ALA A 180 -9.44 -0.90 -15.39
CA ALA A 180 -9.67 -2.23 -15.92
C ALA A 180 -9.49 -2.24 -17.45
N SER A 181 -10.00 -1.22 -18.14
CA SER A 181 -9.79 -1.06 -19.57
C SER A 181 -8.31 -0.83 -19.90
N LYS A 182 -7.64 0.04 -19.14
CA LYS A 182 -6.22 0.34 -19.36
C LYS A 182 -5.31 -0.87 -19.08
N LEU A 183 -5.58 -1.66 -18.06
CA LEU A 183 -4.85 -2.89 -17.81
C LEU A 183 -5.05 -3.91 -18.94
N ARG A 184 -6.25 -4.01 -19.49
CA ARG A 184 -6.53 -4.89 -20.64
C ARG A 184 -5.83 -4.43 -21.93
N GLU A 185 -5.61 -3.13 -22.07
CA GLU A 185 -4.84 -2.57 -23.17
C GLU A 185 -3.34 -2.86 -23.04
N LEU A 186 -2.80 -2.76 -21.82
CA LEU A 186 -1.36 -2.89 -21.54
C LEU A 186 -0.89 -4.34 -21.46
N ILE A 187 -1.68 -5.21 -20.85
CA ILE A 187 -1.32 -6.62 -20.70
C ILE A 187 -1.82 -7.39 -21.92
N PRO A 188 -0.93 -8.13 -22.64
CA PRO A 188 -1.30 -8.87 -23.82
C PRO A 188 -2.51 -9.78 -23.64
N SER A 189 -3.35 -9.89 -24.65
CA SER A 189 -4.62 -10.64 -24.61
C SER A 189 -4.45 -12.12 -24.26
N HIS A 190 -3.35 -12.73 -24.66
CA HIS A 190 -3.06 -14.14 -24.36
C HIS A 190 -2.78 -14.41 -22.87
N CYS A 191 -2.42 -13.38 -22.12
CA CYS A 191 -2.19 -13.50 -20.66
C CYS A 191 -3.50 -13.52 -19.87
N TRP A 192 -4.61 -13.05 -20.44
CA TRP A 192 -5.86 -12.98 -19.71
C TRP A 192 -6.52 -14.35 -19.59
N ALA A 193 -6.94 -14.69 -18.37
CA ALA A 193 -7.79 -15.87 -18.18
C ALA A 193 -9.06 -15.72 -18.99
N ALA A 194 -9.47 -16.79 -19.68
CA ALA A 194 -10.79 -16.84 -20.29
C ALA A 194 -11.86 -16.48 -19.25
N PRO A 195 -12.89 -15.69 -19.61
CA PRO A 195 -13.99 -15.45 -18.71
C PRO A 195 -14.54 -16.82 -18.25
N PRO A 196 -14.88 -16.98 -16.95
CA PRO A 196 -15.45 -18.23 -16.49
C PRO A 196 -16.64 -18.53 -17.40
N SER A 197 -16.57 -19.67 -18.09
CA SER A 197 -17.71 -20.17 -18.84
C SER A 197 -18.88 -20.24 -17.87
N LEU A 198 -19.92 -19.44 -18.11
CA LEU A 198 -21.19 -19.60 -17.44
C LEU A 198 -21.65 -21.02 -17.81
N SER A 199 -21.28 -22.00 -16.97
CA SER A 199 -21.91 -23.30 -17.02
C SER A 199 -23.37 -23.08 -16.70
N ALA A 200 -24.18 -23.25 -17.75
CA ALA A 200 -25.61 -23.26 -17.69
C ALA A 200 -26.13 -24.31 -16.68
#